data_5e2550b265f215f52d2b5fc5605a54bf
#
_entry.id   5e2550b265f215f52d2b5fc5605a54bf
#
_cell.length_a   1.000
_cell.length_b   1.000
_cell.length_c   1.000
_cell.angle_alpha   90.00
_cell.angle_beta   90.00
_cell.angle_gamma   90.00
#
_symmetry.space_group_name_H-M   'P 1'
#
loop_
_entity.id
_entity.type
_entity.pdbx_description
1 polymer ?
#
loop_
_entity_poly.entity_id
_entity_poly.type
_entity_poly.pdbx_seq_one_letter_code
_entity_poly.pdbx_strand_id
1 'polypeptide(L)'
;MLETYCLNGETLPTIPVPHDCVIDNITIENQSIIFTFEQNVSCHDSIKYIKPDAKSLMMKFHLVDECFSIYKWHKPVKVFASKGFYKCVDSSELFDLTSKKYKLEYLYHHVAYESLIIEMCASTTIRLELTVDYVEFYWN
;
A
#
# COMPACT_ATOMS: atom_id res chain seq x y z
N MET A 1 9.25 -11.53 -13.12
CA MET A 1 10.41 -11.54 -12.19
C MET A 1 9.88 -11.36 -10.77
N LEU A 2 10.37 -12.17 -9.84
CA LEU A 2 10.03 -12.10 -8.42
C LEU A 2 11.18 -11.51 -7.62
N GLU A 3 10.87 -10.52 -6.79
CA GLU A 3 11.80 -9.95 -5.82
C GLU A 3 11.18 -10.08 -4.42
N THR A 4 11.98 -10.47 -3.43
CA THR A 4 11.53 -10.67 -2.05
C THR A 4 12.31 -9.76 -1.11
N TYR A 5 11.58 -9.06 -0.24
CA TYR A 5 12.13 -8.13 0.75
C TYR A 5 11.73 -8.58 2.15
N CYS A 6 12.71 -9.02 2.95
CA CYS A 6 12.48 -9.50 4.32
C CYS A 6 12.55 -8.37 5.33
N LEU A 7 11.54 -8.28 6.21
CA LEU A 7 11.44 -7.25 7.25
C LEU A 7 11.79 -7.76 8.65
N ASN A 8 12.16 -9.02 8.77
CA ASN A 8 12.52 -9.67 10.05
C ASN A 8 14.02 -9.94 10.20
N GLY A 9 14.85 -9.36 9.34
CA GLY A 9 16.31 -9.49 9.40
C GLY A 9 16.97 -8.44 10.27
N GLU A 10 18.28 -8.57 10.47
CA GLU A 10 19.09 -7.60 11.23
C GLU A 10 19.16 -6.24 10.54
N THR A 11 19.14 -6.23 9.21
CA THR A 11 19.11 -5.01 8.39
C THR A 11 17.83 -4.95 7.58
N LEU A 12 17.21 -3.77 7.54
CA LEU A 12 16.01 -3.56 6.76
C LEU A 12 16.34 -3.25 5.29
N PRO A 13 15.61 -3.86 4.34
CA PRO A 13 15.82 -3.60 2.92
C PRO A 13 15.25 -2.23 2.52
N THR A 14 15.77 -1.69 1.41
CA THR A 14 15.10 -0.61 0.69
C THR A 14 14.09 -1.23 -0.26
N ILE A 15 12.81 -1.01 0.01
CA ILE A 15 11.72 -1.53 -0.79
C ILE A 15 11.29 -0.48 -1.81
N PRO A 16 11.22 -0.80 -3.12
CA PRO A 16 10.75 0.15 -4.13
C PRO A 16 9.36 0.68 -3.80
N VAL A 17 9.16 1.98 -3.98
CA VAL A 17 7.86 2.65 -3.76
C VAL A 17 7.19 2.90 -5.10
N PRO A 18 6.05 2.25 -5.39
CA PRO A 18 5.29 2.50 -6.63
C PRO A 18 4.46 3.78 -6.50
N HIS A 19 5.12 4.91 -6.29
CA HIS A 19 4.49 6.21 -6.10
C HIS A 19 3.65 6.59 -7.32
N ASP A 20 2.44 7.06 -7.07
CA ASP A 20 1.42 7.44 -8.08
C ASP A 20 0.82 6.28 -8.89
N CYS A 21 1.28 5.05 -8.71
CA CYS A 21 0.67 3.91 -9.38
C CYS A 21 -0.71 3.61 -8.81
N VAL A 22 -1.67 3.33 -9.68
CA VAL A 22 -3.04 3.03 -9.29
C VAL A 22 -3.15 1.57 -8.88
N ILE A 23 -3.77 1.34 -7.73
CA ILE A 23 -4.09 -0.01 -7.24
C ILE A 23 -5.45 -0.39 -7.79
N ASP A 24 -5.48 -1.36 -8.70
CA ASP A 24 -6.70 -1.82 -9.35
C ASP A 24 -7.50 -2.79 -8.47
N ASN A 25 -6.81 -3.61 -7.69
CA ASN A 25 -7.46 -4.61 -6.86
C ASN A 25 -6.66 -4.92 -5.60
N ILE A 26 -7.38 -5.20 -4.52
CA ILE A 26 -6.83 -5.65 -3.24
C ILE A 26 -7.57 -6.91 -2.82
N THR A 27 -6.82 -7.98 -2.59
CA THR A 27 -7.37 -9.27 -2.12
C THR A 27 -6.57 -9.81 -0.95
N ILE A 28 -7.14 -10.79 -0.26
CA ILE A 28 -6.45 -11.57 0.76
C ILE A 28 -6.39 -13.03 0.34
N GLU A 29 -5.24 -13.65 0.56
CA GLU A 29 -5.00 -15.06 0.25
C GLU A 29 -3.98 -15.62 1.24
N ASN A 30 -4.35 -16.65 2.02
CA ASN A 30 -3.44 -17.37 2.93
C ASN A 30 -2.57 -16.44 3.79
N GLN A 31 -3.19 -15.60 4.59
CA GLN A 31 -2.50 -14.62 5.47
C GLN A 31 -1.68 -13.58 4.70
N SER A 32 -1.96 -13.38 3.43
CA SER A 32 -1.30 -12.36 2.64
C SER A 32 -2.32 -11.36 2.10
N ILE A 33 -1.93 -10.09 2.06
CA ILE A 33 -2.67 -9.05 1.34
C ILE A 33 -1.97 -8.85 0.01
N ILE A 34 -2.75 -8.83 -1.08
CA ILE A 34 -2.23 -8.70 -2.43
C ILE A 34 -2.77 -7.42 -3.07
N PHE A 35 -1.86 -6.55 -3.51
CA PHE A 35 -2.18 -5.37 -4.32
C PHE A 35 -1.82 -5.68 -5.77
N THR A 36 -2.82 -5.57 -6.65
CA THR A 36 -2.62 -5.63 -8.09
C THR A 36 -2.73 -4.23 -8.66
N PHE A 37 -1.69 -3.79 -9.36
CA PHE A 37 -1.61 -2.43 -9.92
C PHE A 37 -2.12 -2.38 -11.36
N GLU A 38 -2.35 -1.16 -11.83
CA GLU A 38 -2.73 -0.87 -13.20
C GLU A 38 -1.70 -1.39 -14.22
N GLN A 39 -2.10 -1.48 -15.47
CA GLN A 39 -1.20 -1.82 -16.56
C GLN A 39 -0.25 -0.66 -16.88
N ASN A 40 0.92 -1.00 -17.43
CA ASN A 40 1.96 -0.04 -17.82
C ASN A 40 2.48 0.81 -16.65
N VAL A 41 2.76 0.17 -15.52
CA VAL A 41 3.27 0.84 -14.31
C VAL A 41 4.56 1.63 -14.57
N SER A 42 5.35 1.24 -15.57
CA SER A 42 6.56 1.96 -15.97
C SER A 42 6.31 3.32 -16.62
N CYS A 43 5.04 3.71 -16.84
CA CYS A 43 4.72 5.09 -17.24
C CYS A 43 4.96 6.08 -16.09
N HIS A 44 4.98 5.61 -14.84
CA HIS A 44 5.26 6.42 -13.67
C HIS A 44 6.77 6.50 -13.43
N ASP A 45 7.29 7.68 -13.15
CA ASP A 45 8.73 7.90 -12.94
C ASP A 45 9.30 7.05 -11.82
N SER A 46 8.53 6.81 -10.76
CA SER A 46 8.93 5.98 -9.63
C SER A 46 9.32 4.54 -10.04
N ILE A 47 8.70 4.03 -11.08
CA ILE A 47 8.96 2.67 -11.62
C ILE A 47 9.93 2.72 -12.80
N LYS A 48 9.78 3.71 -13.67
CA LYS A 48 10.55 3.84 -14.90
C LYS A 48 12.07 3.76 -14.68
N TYR A 49 12.56 4.38 -13.59
CA TYR A 49 13.99 4.39 -13.30
C TYR A 49 14.54 3.06 -12.79
N ILE A 50 13.69 2.22 -12.18
CA ILE A 50 14.11 0.94 -11.61
C ILE A 50 13.72 -0.27 -12.47
N LYS A 51 12.59 -0.18 -13.16
CA LYS A 51 12.03 -1.25 -14.02
C LYS A 51 11.40 -0.61 -15.27
N PRO A 52 12.24 -0.12 -16.21
CA PRO A 52 11.75 0.63 -17.38
C PRO A 52 10.80 -0.17 -18.28
N ASP A 53 10.93 -1.48 -18.30
CA ASP A 53 10.13 -2.36 -19.15
C ASP A 53 8.96 -3.03 -18.42
N ALA A 54 8.71 -2.67 -17.14
CA ALA A 54 7.64 -3.27 -16.36
C ALA A 54 6.27 -2.87 -16.92
N LYS A 55 5.47 -3.87 -17.27
CA LYS A 55 4.09 -3.67 -17.71
C LYS A 55 3.10 -3.77 -16.56
N SER A 56 3.38 -4.64 -15.60
CA SER A 56 2.51 -4.83 -14.45
C SER A 56 3.31 -5.08 -13.18
N LEU A 57 2.69 -4.79 -12.06
CA LEU A 57 3.22 -5.04 -10.72
C LEU A 57 2.12 -5.66 -9.86
N MET A 58 2.51 -6.67 -9.10
CA MET A 58 1.71 -7.20 -8.00
C MET A 58 2.59 -7.23 -6.76
N MET A 59 2.11 -6.67 -5.65
CA MET A 59 2.78 -6.72 -4.35
C MET A 59 2.01 -7.66 -3.42
N LYS A 60 2.71 -8.59 -2.81
CA LYS A 60 2.14 -9.53 -1.85
C LYS A 60 2.80 -9.33 -0.49
N PHE A 61 2.00 -8.89 0.48
CA PHE A 61 2.43 -8.64 1.85
C PHE A 61 2.10 -9.86 2.71
N HIS A 62 3.12 -10.55 3.21
CA HIS A 62 2.95 -11.73 4.05
C HIS A 62 2.82 -11.31 5.51
N LEU A 63 1.61 -11.43 6.06
CA LEU A 63 1.29 -10.98 7.41
C LEU A 63 1.83 -11.95 8.46
N VAL A 64 2.47 -11.41 9.50
CA VAL A 64 2.85 -12.19 10.70
C VAL A 64 1.61 -12.52 11.50
N ASP A 65 0.67 -11.60 11.54
CA ASP A 65 -0.62 -11.71 12.21
C ASP A 65 -1.72 -11.45 11.17
N GLU A 66 -2.86 -12.08 11.33
CA GLU A 66 -4.02 -11.87 10.44
C GLU A 66 -4.62 -10.47 10.57
N CYS A 67 -4.26 -9.74 11.62
CA CYS A 67 -4.79 -8.41 11.90
C CYS A 67 -4.00 -7.32 11.19
N PHE A 68 -4.73 -6.35 10.68
CA PHE A 68 -4.18 -5.11 10.16
C PHE A 68 -5.13 -3.96 10.53
N SER A 69 -4.61 -2.73 10.50
CA SER A 69 -5.39 -1.54 10.83
C SER A 69 -5.40 -0.59 9.63
N ILE A 70 -6.57 -0.02 9.37
CA ILE A 70 -6.76 0.96 8.30
C ILE A 70 -7.34 2.24 8.89
N TYR A 71 -6.77 3.39 8.49
CA TYR A 71 -7.14 4.71 8.97
C TYR A 71 -7.47 5.61 7.79
N LYS A 72 -8.54 6.39 7.91
CA LYS A 72 -8.91 7.42 6.95
C LYS A 72 -8.73 8.80 7.56
N TRP A 73 -8.19 9.72 6.77
CA TRP A 73 -8.08 11.12 7.14
C TRP A 73 -9.43 11.81 7.10
N HIS A 74 -9.76 12.51 8.19
CA HIS A 74 -10.94 13.36 8.31
C HIS A 74 -10.52 14.82 8.31
N LYS A 75 -11.17 15.62 7.46
CA LYS A 75 -10.93 17.06 7.38
C LYS A 75 -11.36 17.75 8.68
N PRO A 76 -10.69 18.87 9.07
CA PRO A 76 -11.10 19.64 10.23
C PRO A 76 -12.50 20.22 10.02
N VAL A 77 -13.25 20.30 11.13
CA VAL A 77 -14.56 20.96 11.16
C VAL A 77 -14.33 22.48 11.19
N LYS A 78 -14.84 23.20 10.20
CA LYS A 78 -14.59 24.64 10.00
C LYS A 78 -14.92 25.54 11.20
N VAL A 79 -15.92 25.17 12.01
CA VAL A 79 -16.43 26.03 13.08
C VAL A 79 -15.45 26.20 14.24
N PHE A 80 -14.55 25.26 14.47
CA PHE A 80 -13.63 25.27 15.62
C PHE A 80 -12.17 25.24 15.25
N ALA A 81 -11.82 25.47 13.98
CA ALA A 81 -10.44 25.42 13.50
C ALA A 81 -9.66 24.17 13.98
N SER A 82 -10.36 23.06 14.18
CA SER A 82 -9.73 21.80 14.59
C SER A 82 -8.85 21.26 13.49
N LYS A 83 -7.71 20.69 13.85
CA LYS A 83 -6.86 19.97 12.92
C LYS A 83 -7.57 18.69 12.48
N GLY A 84 -7.33 18.27 11.24
CA GLY A 84 -7.78 16.97 10.78
C GLY A 84 -7.17 15.84 11.61
N PHE A 85 -7.73 14.66 11.52
CA PHE A 85 -7.27 13.48 12.25
C PHE A 85 -7.51 12.21 11.45
N TYR A 86 -6.72 11.16 11.75
CA TYR A 86 -6.94 9.82 11.24
C TYR A 86 -7.92 9.09 12.14
N LYS A 87 -8.93 8.46 11.53
CA LYS A 87 -9.90 7.62 12.23
C LYS A 87 -9.74 6.18 11.78
N CYS A 88 -9.59 5.26 12.73
CA CYS A 88 -9.60 3.83 12.46
C CYS A 88 -10.96 3.42 11.92
N VAL A 89 -10.97 2.67 10.83
CA VAL A 89 -12.18 2.16 10.19
C VAL A 89 -12.17 0.65 10.18
N ASP A 90 -13.29 0.03 9.82
CA ASP A 90 -13.38 -1.43 9.74
C ASP A 90 -12.41 -1.97 8.67
N SER A 91 -11.72 -3.07 8.99
CA SER A 91 -10.74 -3.67 8.10
C SER A 91 -11.32 -4.14 6.76
N SER A 92 -12.62 -4.48 6.73
CA SER A 92 -13.32 -4.84 5.49
C SER A 92 -13.37 -3.71 4.47
N GLU A 93 -13.23 -2.45 4.90
CA GLU A 93 -13.22 -1.30 4.00
C GLU A 93 -12.00 -1.28 3.07
N LEU A 94 -10.91 -1.98 3.43
CA LEU A 94 -9.72 -2.08 2.58
C LEU A 94 -10.08 -2.64 1.19
N PHE A 95 -10.87 -3.70 1.15
CA PHE A 95 -11.24 -4.38 -0.09
C PHE A 95 -12.25 -3.59 -0.92
N ASP A 96 -12.95 -2.65 -0.29
CA ASP A 96 -13.92 -1.78 -0.96
C ASP A 96 -13.27 -0.55 -1.62
N LEU A 97 -12.02 -0.22 -1.27
CA LEU A 97 -11.35 0.97 -1.77
C LEU A 97 -11.19 0.98 -3.29
N THR A 98 -10.96 -0.18 -3.89
CA THR A 98 -10.75 -0.32 -5.34
C THR A 98 -12.06 -0.37 -6.14
N SER A 99 -13.20 -0.58 -5.48
CA SER A 99 -14.52 -0.57 -6.09
C SER A 99 -15.17 0.81 -6.15
N LYS A 100 -14.49 1.84 -5.64
CA LYS A 100 -15.02 3.18 -5.49
C LYS A 100 -14.91 4.02 -6.78
N LYS A 101 -15.60 5.15 -6.77
CA LYS A 101 -15.59 6.15 -7.82
C LYS A 101 -14.21 6.74 -8.10
N TYR A 102 -13.36 6.83 -7.06
CA TYR A 102 -12.05 7.45 -7.15
C TYR A 102 -10.98 6.38 -7.31
N LYS A 103 -9.95 6.69 -8.11
CA LYS A 103 -8.76 5.84 -8.23
C LYS A 103 -8.01 5.81 -6.91
N LEU A 104 -7.56 4.63 -6.50
CA LEU A 104 -6.73 4.44 -5.32
C LEU A 104 -5.27 4.47 -5.74
N GLU A 105 -4.52 5.49 -5.33
CA GLU A 105 -3.11 5.65 -5.66
C GLU A 105 -2.21 5.27 -4.49
N TYR A 106 -1.14 4.55 -4.77
CA TYR A 106 -0.08 4.26 -3.81
C TYR A 106 0.81 5.50 -3.67
N LEU A 107 0.94 6.05 -2.46
CA LEU A 107 1.76 7.24 -2.24
C LEU A 107 3.15 6.88 -1.74
N TYR A 108 3.23 6.22 -0.60
CA TYR A 108 4.49 5.91 0.06
C TYR A 108 4.34 4.77 1.06
N HIS A 109 5.46 4.22 1.53
CA HIS A 109 5.46 3.31 2.66
C HIS A 109 6.64 3.59 3.58
N HIS A 110 6.46 3.27 4.86
CA HIS A 110 7.47 3.36 5.89
C HIS A 110 7.81 1.95 6.36
N VAL A 111 9.08 1.60 6.35
CA VAL A 111 9.58 0.26 6.68
C VAL A 111 10.20 0.27 8.07
N ALA A 112 9.80 -0.69 8.91
CA ALA A 112 10.41 -0.98 10.18
C ALA A 112 10.50 -2.51 10.38
N TYR A 113 11.07 -2.95 11.49
CA TYR A 113 11.16 -4.38 11.78
C TYR A 113 9.76 -5.00 11.88
N GLU A 114 9.49 -6.00 11.07
CA GLU A 114 8.18 -6.67 10.94
C GLU A 114 6.99 -5.71 10.80
N SER A 115 7.23 -4.50 10.29
CA SER A 115 6.20 -3.47 10.23
C SER A 115 6.27 -2.69 8.92
N LEU A 116 5.12 -2.44 8.34
CA LEU A 116 4.97 -1.64 7.13
C LEU A 116 3.76 -0.74 7.27
N ILE A 117 3.97 0.55 7.07
CA ILE A 117 2.89 1.53 7.04
C ILE A 117 2.78 2.04 5.61
N ILE A 118 1.64 1.81 4.98
CA ILE A 118 1.38 2.21 3.59
C ILE A 118 0.44 3.41 3.59
N GLU A 119 0.82 4.46 2.87
CA GLU A 119 -0.02 5.63 2.64
C GLU A 119 -0.54 5.62 1.21
N MET A 120 -1.84 5.78 1.09
CA MET A 120 -2.58 5.76 -0.17
C MET A 120 -3.51 6.97 -0.25
N CYS A 121 -3.96 7.30 -1.45
CA CYS A 121 -4.91 8.37 -1.68
C CYS A 121 -6.02 7.93 -2.64
N ALA A 122 -7.24 8.17 -2.23
CA ALA A 122 -8.42 8.12 -3.10
C ALA A 122 -9.07 9.51 -3.07
N SER A 123 -10.24 9.66 -2.47
CA SER A 123 -10.80 11.00 -2.17
C SER A 123 -10.15 11.63 -0.94
N THR A 124 -9.52 10.83 -0.09
CA THR A 124 -8.80 11.25 1.10
C THR A 124 -7.56 10.38 1.29
N THR A 125 -6.66 10.78 2.19
CA THR A 125 -5.49 9.99 2.54
C THR A 125 -5.91 8.81 3.42
N ILE A 126 -5.36 7.64 3.10
CA ILE A 126 -5.62 6.38 3.77
C ILE A 126 -4.29 5.81 4.23
N ARG A 127 -4.21 5.40 5.49
CA ARG A 127 -3.05 4.74 6.06
C ARG A 127 -3.39 3.31 6.41
N LEU A 128 -2.58 2.38 5.95
CA LEU A 128 -2.68 0.95 6.24
C LEU A 128 -1.47 0.52 7.06
N GLU A 129 -1.70 -0.01 8.26
CA GLU A 129 -0.64 -0.52 9.13
C GLU A 129 -0.65 -2.04 9.13
N LEU A 130 0.47 -2.63 8.75
CA LEU A 130 0.65 -4.08 8.61
C LEU A 130 1.79 -4.57 9.50
N THR A 131 1.61 -5.76 10.08
CA THR A 131 2.72 -6.54 10.65
C THR A 131 3.12 -7.58 9.62
N VAL A 132 4.29 -7.43 9.02
CA VAL A 132 4.72 -8.16 7.82
C VAL A 132 6.12 -8.71 8.04
N ASP A 133 6.35 -9.97 7.74
CA ASP A 133 7.69 -10.56 7.78
C ASP A 133 8.43 -10.44 6.45
N TYR A 134 7.74 -10.50 5.33
CA TYR A 134 8.33 -10.22 4.01
C TYR A 134 7.31 -9.75 3.00
N VAL A 135 7.80 -9.05 1.96
CA VAL A 135 7.01 -8.53 0.83
C VAL A 135 7.58 -9.10 -0.46
N GLU A 136 6.72 -9.57 -1.34
CA GLU A 136 7.09 -10.04 -2.67
C GLU A 136 6.57 -9.07 -3.74
N PHE A 137 7.45 -8.73 -4.68
CA PHE A 137 7.11 -7.95 -5.87
C PHE A 137 7.16 -8.88 -7.08
N TYR A 138 6.05 -8.99 -7.77
CA TYR A 138 5.92 -9.74 -9.02
C TYR A 138 5.86 -8.75 -10.17
N TRP A 139 6.94 -8.65 -10.91
CA TRP A 139 7.07 -7.81 -12.09
C TRP A 139 6.82 -8.60 -13.36
N ASN A 140 6.08 -8.01 -14.30
CA ASN A 140 5.87 -8.60 -15.64
C ASN A 140 6.09 -7.55 -16.73
#